data_34a152953da32dfee99a2340136fd68b
#
_entry.id   34a152953da32dfee99a2340136fd68b
#
_cell.length_a   1.000
_cell.length_b   1.000
_cell.length_c   1.000
_cell.angle_alpha   90.00
_cell.angle_beta   90.00
_cell.angle_gamma   90.00
#
_symmetry.space_group_name_H-M   'P 1'
#
loop_
_entity.id
_entity.type
_entity.pdbx_description
1 polymer ?
#
loop_
_entity_poly.entity_id
_entity_poly.type
_entity_poly.pdbx_seq_one_letter_code
_entity_poly.pdbx_strand_id
1 'polypeptide(L)'
;MSDALTGAGLRVAIMTDETGWHTSRLKKAFRARGVDARCIDLAACRIDTTWEPYGLALPGFGHTLPDAVFVRGIAGGTFEQVTLRLGILHALRECGVPVYNDARAIERSVDKSMTSFLLHRNGVPTPATWAGESAAFAQRVLMRETAAGHQVVLKPLFGSQGKGLRRLGASARRDGTLVPLPPLKQYQQVAYLQRFVGNEGSGARTGGRAGAHQVEPAFDWRVLVIGGRAVAAMRRTGGSGWIHNVARGARCEPAELDDTLAEIAVRATQALGLDYAGVDLIPAPQWQSQLQPRSQSLQRCDANEPRESSSFAHRLDDAPPTSALSSPLVLEVNGVAAWRGLQSVTQFDIAAALVDDLLDRKLVAAGATPVEPTPLRHASV
;
A
#
# COMPACT_ATOMS: atom_id res chain seq x y z
N MET A 1 0.34 -10.39 -34.90
CA MET A 1 0.89 -9.04 -35.06
C MET A 1 -0.15 -8.12 -34.43
N SER A 2 0.10 -7.65 -33.20
CA SER A 2 -0.81 -6.75 -32.49
C SER A 2 -0.57 -5.35 -33.04
N ASP A 3 -1.56 -4.76 -33.72
CA ASP A 3 -1.55 -3.34 -34.03
C ASP A 3 -1.50 -2.58 -32.69
N ALA A 4 -0.31 -2.09 -32.34
CA ALA A 4 -0.14 -1.13 -31.27
C ALA A 4 -1.00 0.08 -31.63
N LEU A 5 -2.01 0.38 -30.82
CA LEU A 5 -2.80 1.59 -30.94
C LEU A 5 -1.82 2.77 -30.94
N THR A 6 -1.58 3.36 -32.12
CA THR A 6 -0.85 4.62 -32.19
C THR A 6 -1.67 5.62 -31.40
N GLY A 7 -1.12 6.15 -30.30
CA GLY A 7 -1.81 7.05 -29.37
C GLY A 7 -2.17 8.42 -29.95
N ALA A 8 -2.15 8.53 -31.27
CA ALA A 8 -2.46 9.75 -32.01
C ALA A 8 -3.92 10.16 -31.78
N GLY A 9 -4.11 11.28 -31.05
CA GLY A 9 -5.40 11.85 -30.74
C GLY A 9 -5.97 11.55 -29.35
N LEU A 10 -5.35 10.61 -28.59
CA LEU A 10 -5.80 10.31 -27.20
C LEU A 10 -5.51 11.49 -26.27
N ARG A 11 -6.48 11.76 -25.37
CA ARG A 11 -6.39 12.80 -24.36
C ARG A 11 -6.48 12.19 -22.97
N VAL A 12 -5.44 12.36 -22.16
CA VAL A 12 -5.34 11.82 -20.81
C VAL A 12 -5.36 12.93 -19.78
N ALA A 13 -6.16 12.78 -18.72
CA ALA A 13 -6.11 13.64 -17.56
C ALA A 13 -5.16 13.05 -16.51
N ILE A 14 -4.13 13.80 -16.12
CA ILE A 14 -3.28 13.46 -14.96
C ILE A 14 -3.87 14.20 -13.76
N MET A 15 -4.58 13.47 -12.91
CA MET A 15 -5.16 14.05 -11.69
C MET A 15 -4.06 14.28 -10.66
N THR A 16 -3.86 15.54 -10.28
CA THR A 16 -2.82 15.96 -9.35
C THR A 16 -3.12 17.34 -8.78
N ASP A 17 -2.90 17.52 -7.50
CA ASP A 17 -2.94 18.81 -6.81
C ASP A 17 -1.59 19.55 -6.88
N GLU A 18 -0.53 18.86 -7.30
CA GLU A 18 0.81 19.39 -7.33
C GLU A 18 1.54 18.97 -8.62
N THR A 19 2.04 19.97 -9.35
CA THR A 19 2.90 19.73 -10.51
C THR A 19 4.37 19.74 -10.09
N GLY A 20 5.18 18.88 -10.72
CA GLY A 20 6.59 18.80 -10.37
C GLY A 20 7.32 17.69 -11.15
N TRP A 21 8.34 17.13 -10.56
CA TRP A 21 9.21 16.16 -11.21
C TRP A 21 8.45 14.95 -11.79
N HIS A 22 7.51 14.35 -11.02
CA HIS A 22 6.73 13.18 -11.46
C HIS A 22 5.82 13.51 -12.64
N THR A 23 5.06 14.61 -12.55
CA THR A 23 4.15 15.03 -13.62
C THR A 23 4.90 15.44 -14.89
N SER A 24 6.08 16.03 -14.75
CA SER A 24 6.95 16.37 -15.90
C SER A 24 7.42 15.11 -16.63
N ARG A 25 7.82 14.06 -15.87
CA ARG A 25 8.22 12.77 -16.44
C ARG A 25 7.05 12.05 -17.12
N LEU A 26 5.88 12.01 -16.50
CA LEU A 26 4.67 11.43 -17.09
C LEU A 26 4.27 12.16 -18.37
N LYS A 27 4.21 13.50 -18.37
CA LYS A 27 3.90 14.28 -19.58
C LYS A 27 4.90 14.03 -20.72
N LYS A 28 6.20 13.88 -20.40
CA LYS A 28 7.22 13.51 -21.40
C LYS A 28 6.94 12.11 -21.96
N ALA A 29 6.61 11.14 -21.11
CA ALA A 29 6.33 9.76 -21.52
C ALA A 29 5.05 9.67 -22.38
N PHE A 30 3.98 10.37 -22.02
CA PHE A 30 2.75 10.46 -22.83
C PHE A 30 3.02 11.10 -24.19
N ARG A 31 3.74 12.23 -24.21
CA ARG A 31 4.08 12.92 -25.48
C ARG A 31 4.89 12.03 -26.42
N ALA A 32 5.82 11.23 -25.88
CA ALA A 32 6.61 10.28 -26.68
C ALA A 32 5.75 9.20 -27.36
N ARG A 33 4.50 9.02 -26.91
CA ARG A 33 3.50 8.10 -27.48
C ARG A 33 2.39 8.80 -28.25
N GLY A 34 2.55 10.10 -28.53
CA GLY A 34 1.57 10.89 -29.26
C GLY A 34 0.29 11.25 -28.48
N VAL A 35 0.30 11.10 -27.15
CA VAL A 35 -0.86 11.35 -26.27
C VAL A 35 -0.81 12.76 -25.71
N ASP A 36 -1.93 13.51 -25.79
CA ASP A 36 -2.11 14.81 -25.10
C ASP A 36 -2.47 14.58 -23.63
N ALA A 37 -1.52 14.80 -22.72
CA ALA A 37 -1.72 14.62 -21.29
C ALA A 37 -1.74 15.95 -20.54
N ARG A 38 -2.82 16.22 -19.81
CA ARG A 38 -3.06 17.46 -19.07
C ARG A 38 -3.15 17.20 -17.57
N CYS A 39 -2.46 18.02 -16.77
CA CYS A 39 -2.60 17.98 -15.31
C CYS A 39 -3.87 18.73 -14.90
N ILE A 40 -4.67 18.13 -14.05
CA ILE A 40 -5.93 18.67 -13.52
C ILE A 40 -5.96 18.43 -12.02
N ASP A 41 -6.34 19.46 -11.27
CA ASP A 41 -6.66 19.30 -9.86
C ASP A 41 -8.12 18.82 -9.72
N LEU A 42 -8.33 17.73 -8.97
CA LEU A 42 -9.68 17.25 -8.63
C LEU A 42 -10.53 18.31 -7.89
N ALA A 43 -9.90 19.22 -7.16
CA ALA A 43 -10.59 20.31 -6.51
C ALA A 43 -11.21 21.32 -7.50
N ALA A 44 -10.71 21.36 -8.74
CA ALA A 44 -11.26 22.20 -9.80
C ALA A 44 -12.31 21.48 -10.68
N CYS A 45 -12.49 20.18 -10.47
CA CYS A 45 -13.52 19.39 -11.12
C CYS A 45 -14.85 19.51 -10.35
N ARG A 46 -15.97 19.30 -11.03
CA ARG A 46 -17.28 19.31 -10.36
C ARG A 46 -18.26 18.33 -10.99
N ILE A 47 -19.19 17.86 -10.19
CA ILE A 47 -20.42 17.22 -10.63
C ILE A 47 -21.43 18.36 -10.89
N ASP A 48 -22.00 18.39 -12.09
CA ASP A 48 -22.93 19.40 -12.54
C ASP A 48 -23.93 18.74 -13.49
N THR A 49 -25.08 18.37 -12.96
CA THR A 49 -26.10 17.63 -13.72
C THR A 49 -26.73 18.41 -14.86
N THR A 50 -26.44 19.72 -14.96
CA THR A 50 -26.82 20.55 -16.10
C THR A 50 -25.75 20.58 -17.18
N TRP A 51 -24.58 19.97 -16.91
CA TRP A 51 -23.43 19.91 -17.84
C TRP A 51 -23.53 18.69 -18.74
N GLU A 52 -24.33 18.82 -19.80
CA GLU A 52 -24.57 17.74 -20.74
C GLU A 52 -23.29 17.33 -21.53
N PRO A 53 -23.11 16.08 -21.94
CA PRO A 53 -24.02 14.94 -21.66
C PRO A 53 -23.67 14.12 -20.41
N TYR A 54 -22.57 14.41 -19.73
CA TYR A 54 -22.01 13.51 -18.69
C TYR A 54 -22.30 13.94 -17.24
N GLY A 55 -22.77 15.15 -17.01
CA GLY A 55 -22.96 15.68 -15.66
C GLY A 55 -21.65 15.92 -14.90
N LEU A 56 -20.50 15.96 -15.61
CA LEU A 56 -19.17 16.15 -15.09
C LEU A 56 -18.45 17.27 -15.84
N ALA A 57 -17.93 18.26 -15.12
CA ALA A 57 -17.11 19.31 -15.70
C ALA A 57 -15.65 19.16 -15.26
N LEU A 58 -14.77 18.91 -16.23
CA LEU A 58 -13.33 18.79 -16.05
C LEU A 58 -12.61 19.94 -16.76
N PRO A 59 -11.75 20.70 -16.07
CA PRO A 59 -11.01 21.80 -16.70
C PRO A 59 -10.23 21.34 -17.95
N GLY A 60 -10.42 22.05 -19.05
CA GLY A 60 -9.72 21.78 -20.32
C GLY A 60 -10.30 20.65 -21.18
N PHE A 61 -11.43 20.03 -20.77
CA PHE A 61 -12.13 19.01 -21.56
C PHE A 61 -13.49 19.49 -22.13
N GLY A 62 -13.97 20.64 -21.70
CA GLY A 62 -15.28 21.15 -22.16
C GLY A 62 -16.41 20.16 -21.84
N HIS A 63 -17.25 19.86 -22.83
CA HIS A 63 -18.35 18.90 -22.75
C HIS A 63 -17.95 17.46 -23.08
N THR A 64 -16.66 17.15 -23.11
CA THR A 64 -16.14 15.81 -23.39
C THR A 64 -15.41 15.28 -22.16
N LEU A 65 -15.16 13.97 -22.13
CA LEU A 65 -14.32 13.33 -21.11
C LEU A 65 -12.93 12.99 -21.68
N PRO A 66 -11.92 12.77 -20.82
CA PRO A 66 -10.67 12.19 -21.25
C PRO A 66 -10.86 10.72 -21.63
N ASP A 67 -10.00 10.20 -22.52
CA ASP A 67 -9.97 8.79 -22.90
C ASP A 67 -9.49 7.90 -21.75
N ALA A 68 -8.66 8.45 -20.85
CA ALA A 68 -8.21 7.79 -19.62
C ALA A 68 -7.80 8.83 -18.57
N VAL A 69 -7.77 8.38 -17.32
CA VAL A 69 -7.32 9.18 -16.18
C VAL A 69 -6.15 8.49 -15.50
N PHE A 70 -5.05 9.22 -15.29
CA PHE A 70 -3.93 8.81 -14.45
C PHE A 70 -3.99 9.55 -13.12
N VAL A 71 -4.20 8.85 -12.00
CA VAL A 71 -4.23 9.48 -10.68
C VAL A 71 -2.82 9.54 -10.11
N ARG A 72 -2.27 10.76 -10.03
CA ARG A 72 -0.95 11.02 -9.46
C ARG A 72 -1.01 11.64 -8.07
N GLY A 73 -2.08 12.30 -7.72
CA GLY A 73 -2.31 12.92 -6.42
C GLY A 73 -3.78 13.20 -6.19
N ILE A 74 -4.18 13.10 -4.93
CA ILE A 74 -5.47 13.57 -4.43
C ILE A 74 -5.14 14.46 -3.25
N ALA A 75 -5.46 15.75 -3.36
CA ALA A 75 -5.24 16.71 -2.30
C ALA A 75 -5.91 16.27 -1.00
N GLY A 76 -5.25 16.46 0.11
CA GLY A 76 -5.85 16.36 1.43
C GLY A 76 -6.93 17.43 1.64
N GLY A 77 -7.78 17.27 2.66
CA GLY A 77 -8.85 18.22 2.97
C GLY A 77 -9.76 17.70 4.08
N THR A 78 -10.95 18.29 4.19
CA THR A 78 -12.00 17.75 5.06
C THR A 78 -12.51 16.41 4.50
N PHE A 79 -13.26 15.67 5.32
CA PHE A 79 -13.88 14.42 4.88
C PHE A 79 -14.76 14.64 3.62
N GLU A 80 -15.54 15.70 3.59
CA GLU A 80 -16.43 16.05 2.47
C GLU A 80 -15.64 16.35 1.20
N GLN A 81 -14.54 17.11 1.31
CA GLN A 81 -13.69 17.44 0.17
C GLN A 81 -13.01 16.20 -0.43
N VAL A 82 -12.47 15.33 0.42
CA VAL A 82 -11.83 14.09 -0.04
C VAL A 82 -12.86 13.15 -0.66
N THR A 83 -14.04 13.01 -0.03
CA THR A 83 -15.15 12.21 -0.54
C THR A 83 -15.64 12.71 -1.90
N LEU A 84 -15.79 14.04 -2.08
CA LEU A 84 -16.19 14.63 -3.37
C LEU A 84 -15.15 14.33 -4.47
N ARG A 85 -13.85 14.49 -4.19
CA ARG A 85 -12.76 14.20 -5.14
C ARG A 85 -12.74 12.73 -5.56
N LEU A 86 -12.91 11.83 -4.61
CA LEU A 86 -13.04 10.38 -4.90
C LEU A 86 -14.32 10.10 -5.69
N GLY A 87 -15.43 10.76 -5.33
CA GLY A 87 -16.69 10.69 -6.05
C GLY A 87 -16.58 11.08 -7.52
N ILE A 88 -15.76 12.08 -7.86
CA ILE A 88 -15.48 12.46 -9.25
C ILE A 88 -14.75 11.33 -9.99
N LEU A 89 -13.78 10.66 -9.35
CA LEU A 89 -13.09 9.52 -9.97
C LEU A 89 -14.03 8.34 -10.17
N HIS A 90 -14.93 8.09 -9.21
CA HIS A 90 -15.98 7.07 -9.36
C HIS A 90 -16.95 7.43 -10.50
N ALA A 91 -17.37 8.68 -10.59
CA ALA A 91 -18.27 9.14 -11.66
C ALA A 91 -17.62 9.01 -13.05
N LEU A 92 -16.33 9.33 -13.18
CA LEU A 92 -15.59 9.12 -14.43
C LEU A 92 -15.60 7.63 -14.83
N ARG A 93 -15.43 6.72 -13.88
CA ARG A 93 -15.51 5.30 -14.12
C ARG A 93 -16.92 4.86 -14.55
N GLU A 94 -17.98 5.37 -13.91
CA GLU A 94 -19.38 5.12 -14.32
C GLU A 94 -19.66 5.63 -15.73
N CYS A 95 -18.97 6.69 -16.17
CA CYS A 95 -19.00 7.16 -17.55
C CYS A 95 -18.10 6.38 -18.52
N GLY A 96 -17.53 5.23 -18.09
CA GLY A 96 -16.69 4.36 -18.93
C GLY A 96 -15.24 4.82 -19.08
N VAL A 97 -14.80 5.87 -18.36
CA VAL A 97 -13.41 6.35 -18.42
C VAL A 97 -12.50 5.48 -17.54
N PRO A 98 -11.47 4.82 -18.09
CA PRO A 98 -10.50 4.07 -17.31
C PRO A 98 -9.74 4.97 -16.34
N VAL A 99 -9.75 4.64 -15.05
CA VAL A 99 -9.04 5.35 -13.98
C VAL A 99 -7.89 4.50 -13.46
N TYR A 100 -6.68 5.03 -13.48
CA TYR A 100 -5.42 4.35 -13.15
C TYR A 100 -4.68 5.11 -12.02
N ASN A 101 -4.61 4.66 -10.78
CA ASN A 101 -5.38 3.60 -10.14
C ASN A 101 -6.86 3.98 -9.93
N ASP A 102 -7.69 2.94 -9.92
CA ASP A 102 -9.12 3.08 -9.60
C ASP A 102 -9.34 3.70 -8.21
N ALA A 103 -10.37 4.55 -8.08
CA ALA A 103 -10.67 5.26 -6.84
C ALA A 103 -10.83 4.31 -5.65
N ARG A 104 -11.55 3.20 -5.81
CA ARG A 104 -11.75 2.21 -4.75
C ARG A 104 -10.44 1.54 -4.31
N ALA A 105 -9.52 1.30 -5.25
CA ALA A 105 -8.21 0.74 -4.92
C ALA A 105 -7.35 1.77 -4.15
N ILE A 106 -7.45 3.07 -4.51
CA ILE A 106 -6.80 4.15 -3.78
C ILE A 106 -7.36 4.26 -2.36
N GLU A 107 -8.68 4.28 -2.19
CA GLU A 107 -9.36 4.29 -0.86
C GLU A 107 -8.81 3.18 0.05
N ARG A 108 -8.71 1.94 -0.49
CA ARG A 108 -8.15 0.79 0.25
C ARG A 108 -6.69 0.97 0.63
N SER A 109 -5.90 1.65 -0.21
CA SER A 109 -4.47 1.84 0.01
C SER A 109 -4.15 2.98 0.98
N VAL A 110 -4.99 4.00 1.09
CA VAL A 110 -4.79 5.12 2.03
C VAL A 110 -5.31 4.79 3.42
N ASP A 111 -6.31 3.92 3.54
CA ASP A 111 -6.81 3.38 4.81
C ASP A 111 -5.93 2.22 5.28
N LYS A 112 -5.06 2.49 6.26
CA LYS A 112 -4.13 1.49 6.80
C LYS A 112 -4.83 0.27 7.40
N SER A 113 -6.03 0.44 7.96
CA SER A 113 -6.80 -0.67 8.53
C SER A 113 -7.33 -1.60 7.44
N MET A 114 -7.88 -1.03 6.37
CA MET A 114 -8.35 -1.79 5.22
C MET A 114 -7.19 -2.46 4.47
N THR A 115 -6.07 -1.75 4.29
CA THR A 115 -4.83 -2.34 3.75
C THR A 115 -4.43 -3.59 4.55
N SER A 116 -4.27 -3.47 5.87
CA SER A 116 -3.86 -4.61 6.72
C SER A 116 -4.87 -5.75 6.71
N PHE A 117 -6.17 -5.45 6.72
CA PHE A 117 -7.22 -6.45 6.61
C PHE A 117 -7.14 -7.22 5.29
N LEU A 118 -6.99 -6.51 4.16
CA LEU A 118 -6.91 -7.13 2.83
C LEU A 118 -5.63 -7.95 2.65
N LEU A 119 -4.49 -7.48 3.15
CA LEU A 119 -3.24 -8.25 3.14
C LEU A 119 -3.42 -9.54 3.93
N HIS A 120 -3.92 -9.47 5.17
CA HIS A 120 -4.16 -10.64 6.01
C HIS A 120 -5.13 -11.63 5.35
N ARG A 121 -6.28 -11.14 4.84
CA ARG A 121 -7.29 -11.96 4.17
C ARG A 121 -6.74 -12.72 2.94
N ASN A 122 -5.77 -12.14 2.23
CA ASN A 122 -5.15 -12.73 1.05
C ASN A 122 -3.85 -13.49 1.38
N GLY A 123 -3.56 -13.76 2.65
CA GLY A 123 -2.38 -14.51 3.09
C GLY A 123 -1.05 -13.81 2.77
N VAL A 124 -1.06 -12.47 2.61
CA VAL A 124 0.16 -11.70 2.41
C VAL A 124 0.81 -11.42 3.76
N PRO A 125 2.10 -11.75 3.96
CA PRO A 125 2.79 -11.54 5.22
C PRO A 125 2.77 -10.06 5.62
N THR A 126 2.19 -9.75 6.79
CA THR A 126 2.11 -8.39 7.36
C THR A 126 2.16 -8.47 8.88
N PRO A 127 2.68 -7.45 9.59
CA PRO A 127 2.69 -7.46 11.05
C PRO A 127 1.27 -7.48 11.63
N ALA A 128 1.09 -8.16 12.78
CA ALA A 128 -0.16 -8.16 13.50
C ALA A 128 -0.68 -6.73 13.74
N THR A 129 -1.95 -6.50 13.45
CA THR A 129 -2.55 -5.17 13.40
C THR A 129 -3.91 -5.15 14.09
N TRP A 130 -4.22 -4.06 14.76
CA TRP A 130 -5.49 -3.82 15.45
C TRP A 130 -5.96 -2.40 15.17
N ALA A 131 -7.22 -2.25 14.80
CA ALA A 131 -7.84 -0.94 14.57
C ALA A 131 -9.20 -0.86 15.28
N GLY A 132 -9.52 0.30 15.85
CA GLY A 132 -10.79 0.53 16.52
C GLY A 132 -10.85 1.90 17.21
N GLU A 133 -12.05 2.32 17.59
CA GLU A 133 -12.30 3.64 18.17
C GLU A 133 -12.19 3.66 19.71
N SER A 134 -12.16 2.51 20.36
CA SER A 134 -12.14 2.41 21.82
C SER A 134 -10.73 2.53 22.40
N ALA A 135 -10.49 3.56 23.20
CA ALA A 135 -9.26 3.71 23.97
C ALA A 135 -9.02 2.52 24.93
N ALA A 136 -10.09 1.98 25.54
CA ALA A 136 -10.00 0.80 26.40
C ALA A 136 -9.57 -0.45 25.61
N PHE A 137 -10.06 -0.63 24.38
CA PHE A 137 -9.60 -1.69 23.50
C PHE A 137 -8.10 -1.52 23.17
N ALA A 138 -7.70 -0.32 22.74
CA ALA A 138 -6.31 -0.02 22.41
C ALA A 138 -5.36 -0.25 23.59
N GLN A 139 -5.79 0.13 24.80
CA GLN A 139 -5.04 -0.11 26.03
C GLN A 139 -4.89 -1.61 26.34
N ARG A 140 -5.95 -2.41 26.18
CA ARG A 140 -5.86 -3.88 26.36
C ARG A 140 -4.90 -4.52 25.34
N VAL A 141 -4.92 -4.08 24.08
CA VAL A 141 -3.96 -4.54 23.06
C VAL A 141 -2.53 -4.21 23.47
N LEU A 142 -2.29 -2.96 23.88
CA LEU A 142 -0.95 -2.52 24.32
C LEU A 142 -0.45 -3.35 25.50
N MET A 143 -1.27 -3.56 26.51
CA MET A 143 -0.91 -4.35 27.71
C MET A 143 -0.59 -5.80 27.33
N ARG A 144 -1.43 -6.44 26.52
CA ARG A 144 -1.23 -7.82 26.07
C ARG A 144 0.08 -7.97 25.27
N GLU A 145 0.31 -7.09 24.31
CA GLU A 145 1.52 -7.13 23.48
C GLU A 145 2.78 -6.85 24.33
N THR A 146 2.71 -5.88 25.26
CA THR A 146 3.81 -5.58 26.18
C THR A 146 4.12 -6.76 27.11
N ALA A 147 3.10 -7.42 27.65
CA ALA A 147 3.27 -8.62 28.48
C ALA A 147 3.90 -9.79 27.70
N ALA A 148 3.64 -9.85 26.40
CA ALA A 148 4.28 -10.82 25.49
C ALA A 148 5.69 -10.40 25.02
N GLY A 149 6.24 -9.30 25.53
CA GLY A 149 7.57 -8.77 25.16
C GLY A 149 7.59 -8.01 23.83
N HIS A 150 6.43 -7.69 23.26
CA HIS A 150 6.33 -6.96 22.02
C HIS A 150 6.10 -5.46 22.25
N GLN A 151 6.55 -4.66 21.29
CA GLN A 151 6.17 -3.26 21.16
C GLN A 151 5.14 -3.09 20.05
N VAL A 152 4.38 -2.01 20.10
CA VAL A 152 3.44 -1.65 19.05
C VAL A 152 3.70 -0.24 18.55
N VAL A 153 3.35 0.00 17.30
CA VAL A 153 3.39 1.33 16.69
C VAL A 153 1.96 1.82 16.54
N LEU A 154 1.65 2.93 17.19
CA LEU A 154 0.43 3.70 16.94
C LEU A 154 0.66 4.61 15.74
N LYS A 155 -0.23 4.53 14.77
CA LYS A 155 -0.16 5.30 13.52
C LYS A 155 -1.48 6.06 13.30
N PRO A 156 -1.45 7.26 12.69
CA PRO A 156 -2.68 7.83 12.14
C PRO A 156 -3.26 6.88 11.08
N LEU A 157 -4.60 6.73 11.06
CA LEU A 157 -5.28 5.88 10.08
C LEU A 157 -4.95 6.34 8.65
N PHE A 158 -5.09 7.65 8.43
CA PHE A 158 -4.68 8.34 7.22
C PHE A 158 -3.39 9.13 7.49
N GLY A 159 -2.44 9.13 6.55
CA GLY A 159 -1.19 9.86 6.69
C GLY A 159 -0.05 9.19 5.95
N SER A 160 0.98 9.96 5.67
CA SER A 160 2.16 9.55 4.91
C SER A 160 3.45 10.06 5.56
N GLN A 161 4.60 9.68 5.01
CA GLN A 161 5.92 10.19 5.38
C GLN A 161 6.33 9.93 6.84
N GLY A 162 5.72 8.96 7.51
CA GLY A 162 6.05 8.62 8.90
C GLY A 162 5.65 9.72 9.92
N LYS A 163 4.75 10.64 9.56
CA LYS A 163 4.23 11.66 10.48
C LYS A 163 3.28 11.01 11.49
N GLY A 164 3.36 11.42 12.76
CA GLY A 164 2.46 10.97 13.82
C GLY A 164 2.68 9.54 14.32
N LEU A 165 3.73 8.84 13.88
CA LEU A 165 4.05 7.51 14.38
C LEU A 165 4.57 7.58 15.81
N ARG A 166 4.06 6.70 16.70
CA ARG A 166 4.54 6.53 18.08
C ARG A 166 4.77 5.07 18.40
N ARG A 167 5.95 4.75 18.89
CA ARG A 167 6.29 3.41 19.40
C ARG A 167 5.91 3.36 20.88
N LEU A 168 5.13 2.36 21.26
CA LEU A 168 4.53 2.17 22.56
C LEU A 168 4.95 0.81 23.17
N GLY A 169 4.81 0.67 24.48
CA GLY A 169 5.17 -0.53 25.21
C GLY A 169 6.51 -0.40 25.92
N ALA A 170 7.20 -1.52 26.18
CA ALA A 170 8.48 -1.50 26.86
C ALA A 170 9.49 -0.66 26.07
N SER A 171 10.02 0.39 26.70
CA SER A 171 11.02 1.23 26.06
C SER A 171 12.29 0.43 25.79
N ALA A 172 12.91 0.67 24.62
CA ALA A 172 14.29 0.24 24.38
C ALA A 172 15.31 1.01 25.27
N ARG A 173 14.84 1.98 26.05
CA ARG A 173 15.68 2.65 27.04
C ARG A 173 16.02 1.67 28.16
N ARG A 174 17.24 1.77 28.66
CA ARG A 174 17.79 0.89 29.70
C ARG A 174 17.02 0.91 31.03
N ASP A 175 16.11 1.88 31.22
CA ASP A 175 15.31 2.08 32.43
C ASP A 175 14.01 1.26 32.47
N GLY A 176 13.68 0.52 31.40
CA GLY A 176 12.48 -0.30 31.31
C GLY A 176 11.17 0.50 31.33
N THR A 177 11.21 1.82 31.16
CA THR A 177 10.03 2.68 31.19
C THR A 177 9.02 2.27 30.11
N LEU A 178 7.76 2.06 30.50
CA LEU A 178 6.68 1.83 29.56
C LEU A 178 6.24 3.13 28.90
N VAL A 179 6.18 3.14 27.58
CA VAL A 179 5.60 4.26 26.83
C VAL A 179 4.10 4.02 26.70
N PRO A 180 3.26 4.84 27.39
CA PRO A 180 1.83 4.63 27.44
C PRO A 180 1.11 5.04 26.15
N LEU A 181 -0.15 4.59 26.03
CA LEU A 181 -1.04 5.06 24.97
C LEU A 181 -1.34 6.56 25.14
N PRO A 182 -1.07 7.40 24.13
CA PRO A 182 -1.45 8.82 24.20
C PRO A 182 -2.96 9.00 24.03
N PRO A 183 -3.52 10.18 24.37
CA PRO A 183 -4.91 10.51 24.09
C PRO A 183 -5.23 10.35 22.59
N LEU A 184 -6.27 9.58 22.24
CA LEU A 184 -6.65 9.26 20.87
C LEU A 184 -7.19 10.48 20.09
N LYS A 185 -7.49 11.60 20.76
CA LYS A 185 -7.90 12.85 20.09
C LYS A 185 -6.90 13.29 18.99
N GLN A 186 -5.61 13.05 19.19
CA GLN A 186 -4.55 13.36 18.23
C GLN A 186 -4.58 12.42 17.00
N TYR A 187 -5.34 11.32 17.06
CA TYR A 187 -5.52 10.30 16.04
C TYR A 187 -6.97 10.21 15.56
N GLN A 188 -7.72 11.32 15.65
CA GLN A 188 -9.12 11.42 15.25
C GLN A 188 -10.01 10.37 15.95
N GLN A 189 -9.72 10.05 17.22
CA GLN A 189 -10.39 9.03 18.03
C GLN A 189 -10.27 7.59 17.52
N VAL A 190 -9.39 7.33 16.53
CA VAL A 190 -9.15 5.99 15.99
C VAL A 190 -7.75 5.52 16.40
N ALA A 191 -7.68 4.37 17.05
CA ALA A 191 -6.43 3.67 17.33
C ALA A 191 -6.13 2.67 16.21
N TYR A 192 -5.10 2.93 15.41
CA TYR A 192 -4.50 1.94 14.53
C TYR A 192 -3.15 1.53 15.13
N LEU A 193 -3.09 0.31 15.64
CA LEU A 193 -1.93 -0.29 16.29
C LEU A 193 -1.36 -1.40 15.41
N GLN A 194 -0.05 -1.41 15.20
CA GLN A 194 0.63 -2.49 14.48
C GLN A 194 1.81 -2.96 15.32
N ARG A 195 2.00 -4.29 15.42
CA ARG A 195 3.17 -4.85 16.12
C ARG A 195 4.44 -4.27 15.50
N PHE A 196 5.32 -3.76 16.35
CA PHE A 196 6.61 -3.28 15.91
C PHE A 196 7.48 -4.46 15.50
N VAL A 197 7.94 -4.41 14.27
CA VAL A 197 8.95 -5.33 13.74
C VAL A 197 10.19 -4.48 13.52
N GLY A 198 11.09 -4.49 14.50
CA GLY A 198 12.33 -3.75 14.45
C GLY A 198 13.43 -4.62 13.92
N ASN A 199 14.13 -4.13 12.92
CA ASN A 199 15.51 -4.51 12.72
C ASN A 199 16.35 -3.54 13.57
N GLU A 200 16.18 -3.61 14.89
CA GLU A 200 17.21 -3.05 15.77
C GLU A 200 18.40 -3.93 15.51
N GLY A 201 19.41 -3.36 14.82
CA GLY A 201 20.64 -4.08 14.53
C GLY A 201 20.97 -4.94 15.73
N SER A 202 21.06 -6.23 15.55
CA SER A 202 21.11 -7.26 16.58
C SER A 202 22.28 -7.04 17.54
N GLY A 203 22.16 -6.02 18.38
CA GLY A 203 22.94 -5.84 19.58
C GLY A 203 22.52 -6.83 20.66
N ALA A 204 22.18 -8.06 20.28
CA ALA A 204 22.17 -9.18 21.21
C ALA A 204 23.61 -9.36 21.68
N ARG A 205 23.90 -8.80 22.87
CA ARG A 205 25.11 -9.03 23.63
C ARG A 205 25.15 -10.53 24.02
N THR A 206 25.53 -11.39 23.07
CA THR A 206 26.18 -12.62 23.44
C THR A 206 27.59 -12.22 23.84
N GLY A 207 27.87 -12.31 25.15
CA GLY A 207 29.22 -12.14 25.70
C GLY A 207 30.17 -13.17 25.05
N GLY A 208 30.84 -12.78 23.99
CA GLY A 208 31.82 -13.57 23.27
C GLY A 208 32.75 -12.62 22.53
N ARG A 209 34.04 -12.81 22.74
CA ARG A 209 35.20 -12.06 22.24
C ARG A 209 35.03 -11.46 20.85
N ALA A 210 35.49 -10.22 20.73
CA ALA A 210 35.55 -9.35 19.57
C ALA A 210 35.96 -10.03 18.25
N GLY A 211 34.97 -10.26 17.38
CA GLY A 211 35.11 -10.22 15.95
C GLY A 211 34.21 -9.08 15.48
N ALA A 212 34.73 -8.09 14.76
CA ALA A 212 33.97 -6.96 14.26
C ALA A 212 33.02 -7.44 13.15
N HIS A 213 31.90 -8.09 13.54
CA HIS A 213 30.76 -8.24 12.65
C HIS A 213 30.10 -6.86 12.57
N GLN A 214 30.25 -6.21 11.43
CA GLN A 214 29.51 -4.99 11.12
C GLN A 214 28.02 -5.34 11.20
N VAL A 215 27.35 -4.78 12.22
CA VAL A 215 25.90 -4.89 12.33
C VAL A 215 25.33 -4.11 11.15
N GLU A 216 24.68 -4.80 10.22
CA GLU A 216 24.01 -4.13 9.11
C GLU A 216 23.02 -3.09 9.64
N PRO A 217 23.04 -1.85 9.10
CA PRO A 217 22.10 -0.82 9.51
C PRO A 217 20.68 -1.30 9.17
N ALA A 218 19.74 -0.96 10.04
CA ALA A 218 18.34 -1.22 9.81
C ALA A 218 17.88 -0.60 8.48
N PHE A 219 17.06 -1.33 7.72
CA PHE A 219 16.59 -0.92 6.40
C PHE A 219 15.18 -1.44 6.12
N ASP A 220 14.57 -0.90 5.10
CA ASP A 220 13.38 -1.47 4.45
C ASP A 220 13.57 -1.50 2.92
N TRP A 221 12.71 -2.28 2.25
CA TRP A 221 12.63 -2.27 0.79
C TRP A 221 11.41 -1.47 0.34
N ARG A 222 11.55 -0.78 -0.78
CA ARG A 222 10.45 -0.32 -1.61
C ARG A 222 10.49 -1.04 -2.94
N VAL A 223 9.46 -1.85 -3.21
CA VAL A 223 9.26 -2.54 -4.49
C VAL A 223 8.18 -1.81 -5.28
N LEU A 224 8.44 -1.53 -6.54
CA LEU A 224 7.46 -0.97 -7.46
C LEU A 224 6.83 -2.10 -8.29
N VAL A 225 5.52 -2.15 -8.24
CA VAL A 225 4.69 -3.06 -9.05
C VAL A 225 3.93 -2.24 -10.08
N ILE A 226 3.94 -2.68 -11.34
CA ILE A 226 3.20 -2.07 -12.46
C ILE A 226 2.56 -3.20 -13.26
N GLY A 227 1.25 -3.12 -13.51
CA GLY A 227 0.55 -4.10 -14.34
C GLY A 227 0.67 -5.55 -13.85
N GLY A 228 0.69 -5.75 -12.54
CA GLY A 228 0.84 -7.08 -11.92
C GLY A 228 2.26 -7.65 -11.96
N ARG A 229 3.28 -6.85 -12.28
CA ARG A 229 4.69 -7.25 -12.30
C ARG A 229 5.53 -6.35 -11.41
N ALA A 230 6.37 -6.92 -10.56
CA ALA A 230 7.40 -6.19 -9.84
C ALA A 230 8.49 -5.79 -10.84
N VAL A 231 8.80 -4.49 -10.94
CA VAL A 231 9.65 -3.95 -12.01
C VAL A 231 10.97 -3.36 -11.49
N ALA A 232 11.00 -2.93 -10.25
CA ALA A 232 12.20 -2.38 -9.63
C ALA A 232 12.10 -2.44 -8.09
N ALA A 233 13.24 -2.53 -7.42
CA ALA A 233 13.35 -2.45 -5.98
C ALA A 233 14.45 -1.48 -5.57
N MET A 234 14.28 -0.84 -4.42
CA MET A 234 15.34 -0.11 -3.71
C MET A 234 15.34 -0.48 -2.24
N ARG A 235 16.51 -0.37 -1.64
CA ARG A 235 16.71 -0.43 -0.20
C ARG A 235 16.78 0.99 0.34
N ARG A 236 16.11 1.25 1.47
CA ARG A 236 16.19 2.53 2.17
C ARG A 236 16.91 2.32 3.49
N THR A 237 18.05 2.97 3.66
CA THR A 237 18.94 2.85 4.82
C THR A 237 19.05 4.18 5.55
N GLY A 238 19.24 4.13 6.86
CA GLY A 238 19.36 5.34 7.67
C GLY A 238 18.03 6.05 7.89
N GLY A 239 18.07 7.34 8.19
CA GLY A 239 16.91 8.13 8.60
C GLY A 239 16.89 8.40 10.10
N SER A 240 15.77 8.85 10.65
CA SER A 240 15.63 9.14 12.08
C SER A 240 15.20 7.88 12.87
N GLY A 241 16.17 7.19 13.44
CA GLY A 241 15.93 6.02 14.30
C GLY A 241 15.38 4.82 13.53
N TRP A 242 14.16 4.37 13.89
CA TRP A 242 13.52 3.17 13.33
C TRP A 242 12.61 3.44 12.10
N ILE A 243 12.62 4.68 11.59
CA ILE A 243 11.80 5.10 10.42
C ILE A 243 12.73 5.37 9.24
N HIS A 244 12.63 4.54 8.20
CA HIS A 244 13.47 4.61 7.00
C HIS A 244 12.76 5.32 5.84
N ASN A 245 12.21 6.51 6.09
CA ASN A 245 11.54 7.28 5.05
C ASN A 245 12.51 8.31 4.43
N VAL A 246 12.49 8.43 3.09
CA VAL A 246 13.32 9.40 2.33
C VAL A 246 13.07 10.84 2.79
N ALA A 247 11.83 11.21 3.12
CA ALA A 247 11.51 12.53 3.68
C ALA A 247 12.15 12.78 5.05
N ARG A 248 12.70 11.76 5.71
CA ARG A 248 13.44 11.82 6.99
C ARG A 248 14.93 11.56 6.85
N GLY A 249 15.46 11.65 5.62
CA GLY A 249 16.90 11.54 5.35
C GLY A 249 17.40 10.12 5.10
N ALA A 250 16.53 9.15 4.87
CA ALA A 250 16.96 7.82 4.44
C ALA A 250 17.60 7.89 3.05
N ARG A 251 18.67 7.11 2.86
CA ARG A 251 19.36 6.95 1.58
C ARG A 251 18.67 5.87 0.76
N CYS A 252 18.57 6.12 -0.55
CA CYS A 252 18.10 5.12 -1.50
C CYS A 252 19.31 4.39 -2.10
N GLU A 253 19.30 3.09 -2.06
CA GLU A 253 20.33 2.21 -2.61
C GLU A 253 19.68 1.22 -3.58
N PRO A 254 20.35 0.80 -4.67
CA PRO A 254 19.85 -0.28 -5.50
C PRO A 254 19.59 -1.53 -4.66
N ALA A 255 18.53 -2.26 -4.96
CA ALA A 255 18.26 -3.56 -4.37
C ALA A 255 18.01 -4.59 -5.47
N GLU A 256 18.50 -5.79 -5.26
CA GLU A 256 18.13 -6.93 -6.07
C GLU A 256 16.65 -7.26 -5.81
N LEU A 257 15.92 -7.50 -6.89
CA LEU A 257 14.53 -7.91 -6.86
C LEU A 257 14.49 -9.44 -7.01
N ASP A 258 14.59 -10.15 -5.89
CA ASP A 258 14.45 -11.60 -5.87
C ASP A 258 12.98 -12.03 -6.04
N ASP A 259 12.77 -13.30 -6.33
CA ASP A 259 11.44 -13.87 -6.58
C ASP A 259 10.51 -13.72 -5.37
N THR A 260 11.03 -13.81 -4.14
CA THR A 260 10.25 -13.70 -2.91
C THR A 260 9.73 -12.27 -2.71
N LEU A 261 10.59 -11.27 -2.87
CA LEU A 261 10.19 -9.86 -2.81
C LEU A 261 9.20 -9.52 -3.91
N ALA A 262 9.45 -10.02 -5.13
CA ALA A 262 8.57 -9.81 -6.28
C ALA A 262 7.18 -10.41 -6.05
N GLU A 263 7.09 -11.67 -5.64
CA GLU A 263 5.83 -12.37 -5.38
C GLU A 263 5.01 -11.67 -4.30
N ILE A 264 5.64 -11.37 -3.14
CA ILE A 264 4.93 -10.72 -2.02
C ILE A 264 4.41 -9.33 -2.43
N ALA A 265 5.22 -8.54 -3.15
CA ALA A 265 4.82 -7.20 -3.59
C ALA A 265 3.68 -7.25 -4.61
N VAL A 266 3.71 -8.19 -5.56
CA VAL A 266 2.65 -8.41 -6.54
C VAL A 266 1.36 -8.82 -5.86
N ARG A 267 1.39 -9.81 -4.96
CA ARG A 267 0.22 -10.27 -4.19
C ARG A 267 -0.35 -9.14 -3.33
N ALA A 268 0.48 -8.32 -2.71
CA ALA A 268 0.05 -7.16 -1.93
C ALA A 268 -0.69 -6.12 -2.79
N THR A 269 -0.18 -5.84 -4.00
CA THR A 269 -0.80 -4.92 -4.96
C THR A 269 -2.14 -5.44 -5.45
N GLN A 270 -2.21 -6.73 -5.79
CA GLN A 270 -3.42 -7.41 -6.25
C GLN A 270 -4.50 -7.47 -5.15
N ALA A 271 -4.10 -7.71 -3.89
CA ALA A 271 -5.03 -7.76 -2.76
C ALA A 271 -5.83 -6.45 -2.59
N LEU A 272 -5.26 -5.32 -2.96
CA LEU A 272 -5.93 -4.02 -2.93
C LEU A 272 -6.64 -3.68 -4.25
N GLY A 273 -6.37 -4.39 -5.34
CA GLY A 273 -6.89 -4.12 -6.67
C GLY A 273 -6.21 -2.94 -7.37
N LEU A 274 -4.94 -2.68 -7.07
CA LEU A 274 -4.17 -1.59 -7.65
C LEU A 274 -3.55 -1.99 -8.99
N ASP A 275 -3.53 -1.08 -9.94
CA ASP A 275 -2.84 -1.22 -11.23
C ASP A 275 -1.32 -1.06 -11.05
N TYR A 276 -0.91 -0.11 -10.19
CA TYR A 276 0.48 0.06 -9.79
C TYR A 276 0.55 0.44 -8.30
N ALA A 277 1.64 0.07 -7.64
CA ALA A 277 1.89 0.40 -6.25
C ALA A 277 3.37 0.45 -5.90
N GLY A 278 3.70 1.27 -4.89
CA GLY A 278 4.96 1.16 -4.16
C GLY A 278 4.73 0.37 -2.88
N VAL A 279 5.26 -0.83 -2.79
CA VAL A 279 5.10 -1.72 -1.64
C VAL A 279 6.32 -1.58 -0.73
N ASP A 280 6.07 -1.28 0.55
CA ASP A 280 7.12 -1.18 1.57
C ASP A 280 7.19 -2.48 2.37
N LEU A 281 8.37 -3.12 2.36
CA LEU A 281 8.62 -4.39 3.04
C LEU A 281 9.79 -4.26 4.01
N ILE A 282 9.72 -5.04 5.08
CA ILE A 282 10.80 -5.17 6.06
C ILE A 282 11.26 -6.63 6.15
N PRO A 283 12.53 -6.87 6.53
CA PRO A 283 12.99 -8.21 6.81
C PRO A 283 12.16 -8.89 7.91
N ALA A 284 11.99 -10.20 7.78
CA ALA A 284 11.38 -10.99 8.85
C ALA A 284 12.21 -10.87 10.15
N PRO A 285 11.56 -10.84 11.31
CA PRO A 285 12.29 -10.85 12.58
C PRO A 285 13.10 -12.13 12.74
N GLN A 286 14.40 -12.01 13.04
CA GLN A 286 15.29 -13.18 13.21
C GLN A 286 14.86 -14.15 14.32
N TRP A 287 14.07 -13.70 15.32
CA TRP A 287 13.58 -14.57 16.40
C TRP A 287 12.51 -15.57 15.94
N GLN A 288 11.84 -15.35 14.80
CA GLN A 288 10.87 -16.29 14.24
C GLN A 288 11.55 -17.57 13.70
N SER A 289 12.81 -17.49 13.30
CA SER A 289 13.57 -18.65 12.86
C SER A 289 14.04 -19.59 13.98
N GLN A 290 13.93 -19.14 15.25
CA GLN A 290 14.37 -19.93 16.43
C GLN A 290 13.21 -20.70 17.12
N LEU A 291 11.97 -20.45 16.74
CA LEU A 291 10.81 -21.20 17.21
C LEU A 291 10.50 -22.40 16.29
N GLN A 292 11.50 -23.28 16.06
CA GLN A 292 11.17 -24.62 15.59
C GLN A 292 10.42 -25.35 16.73
N PRO A 293 9.25 -25.94 16.48
CA PRO A 293 8.67 -26.84 17.43
C PRO A 293 9.66 -27.99 17.61
N ARG A 294 10.26 -28.11 18.79
CA ARG A 294 10.90 -29.36 19.21
C ARG A 294 9.80 -30.42 19.11
N SER A 295 9.86 -31.26 18.13
CA SER A 295 9.11 -32.51 18.09
C SER A 295 9.46 -33.32 19.32
N GLN A 296 8.69 -33.13 20.40
CA GLN A 296 8.70 -34.08 21.49
C GLN A 296 8.06 -35.34 20.95
N SER A 297 8.89 -36.35 20.83
CA SER A 297 8.48 -37.74 20.66
C SER A 297 7.57 -38.11 21.87
N LEU A 298 6.26 -37.97 21.68
CA LEU A 298 5.29 -38.57 22.59
C LEU A 298 5.29 -40.08 22.27
N GLN A 299 5.88 -40.83 23.17
CA GLN A 299 5.72 -42.28 23.27
C GLN A 299 4.22 -42.59 23.34
N ARG A 300 3.82 -43.53 22.48
CA ARG A 300 2.51 -44.14 22.50
C ARG A 300 2.24 -44.75 23.87
N CYS A 301 1.17 -44.37 24.51
CA CYS A 301 0.48 -45.18 25.46
C CYS A 301 -0.79 -45.68 24.78
N ASP A 302 -0.82 -47.00 24.58
CA ASP A 302 -1.98 -47.76 24.13
C ASP A 302 -3.04 -47.74 25.24
N ALA A 303 -4.27 -47.38 24.91
CA ALA A 303 -5.46 -47.86 25.64
C ALA A 303 -6.69 -47.67 24.74
N ASN A 304 -7.32 -48.82 24.52
CA ASN A 304 -8.57 -49.10 23.87
C ASN A 304 -9.77 -48.31 24.45
N GLU A 305 -10.67 -47.83 23.64
CA GLU A 305 -12.09 -48.19 23.43
C GLU A 305 -12.96 -47.00 22.94
N PRO A 306 -14.09 -47.28 22.27
CA PRO A 306 -14.75 -46.30 21.38
C PRO A 306 -15.96 -45.65 22.03
N ARG A 307 -16.28 -44.40 21.68
CA ARG A 307 -17.66 -43.85 21.78
C ARG A 307 -17.96 -42.85 20.67
N GLU A 308 -19.15 -43.02 20.16
CA GLU A 308 -19.83 -42.42 19.02
C GLU A 308 -20.15 -40.92 19.15
N SER A 309 -20.23 -40.30 17.97
CA SER A 309 -21.12 -39.21 17.53
C SER A 309 -21.06 -37.85 18.24
N SER A 310 -20.57 -36.84 17.56
CA SER A 310 -21.41 -35.79 16.96
C SER A 310 -20.56 -34.80 16.13
N SER A 311 -21.03 -34.59 14.93
CA SER A 311 -20.56 -33.68 13.91
C SER A 311 -20.60 -32.23 14.40
N PHE A 312 -19.48 -31.54 14.33
CA PHE A 312 -19.22 -30.14 13.97
C PHE A 312 -17.76 -29.80 14.34
N ALA A 313 -16.81 -30.40 13.65
CA ALA A 313 -15.43 -29.96 13.69
C ALA A 313 -15.09 -29.29 12.37
N HIS A 314 -15.20 -27.96 12.34
CA HIS A 314 -14.48 -27.18 11.33
C HIS A 314 -12.99 -27.48 11.49
N ARG A 315 -12.40 -28.02 10.43
CA ARG A 315 -10.95 -28.25 10.32
C ARG A 315 -10.22 -26.92 10.46
N LEU A 316 -9.53 -26.75 11.55
CA LEU A 316 -8.49 -25.72 11.78
C LEU A 316 -7.10 -26.36 11.60
N ASP A 317 -6.93 -27.20 10.62
CA ASP A 317 -5.63 -27.86 10.30
C ASP A 317 -5.11 -27.43 8.93
N ASP A 318 -4.88 -26.13 8.77
CA ASP A 318 -3.91 -25.62 7.80
C ASP A 318 -2.93 -24.70 8.54
N ALA A 319 -1.96 -25.31 9.21
CA ALA A 319 -0.77 -24.60 9.61
C ALA A 319 -0.09 -24.07 8.34
N PRO A 320 0.22 -22.76 8.24
CA PRO A 320 0.90 -22.24 7.05
C PRO A 320 2.22 -22.97 6.85
N PRO A 321 2.62 -23.21 5.60
CA PRO A 321 3.85 -23.95 5.29
C PRO A 321 5.04 -23.31 5.98
N THR A 322 5.94 -24.12 6.50
CA THR A 322 7.12 -23.73 7.29
C THR A 322 8.04 -22.71 6.63
N SER A 323 7.91 -22.49 5.32
CA SER A 323 8.62 -21.44 4.56
C SER A 323 8.11 -20.03 4.83
N ALA A 324 6.91 -19.85 5.38
CA ALA A 324 6.32 -18.52 5.66
C ALA A 324 6.96 -17.82 6.87
N LEU A 325 7.75 -18.49 7.70
CA LEU A 325 8.32 -17.95 8.93
C LEU A 325 9.55 -17.05 8.74
N SER A 326 10.13 -17.04 7.52
CA SER A 326 11.30 -16.20 7.18
C SER A 326 11.02 -15.15 6.10
N SER A 327 9.78 -15.03 5.64
CA SER A 327 9.43 -14.13 4.54
C SER A 327 9.37 -12.67 4.98
N PRO A 328 9.77 -11.71 4.11
CA PRO A 328 9.59 -10.29 4.36
C PRO A 328 8.13 -9.93 4.66
N LEU A 329 7.94 -8.91 5.50
CA LEU A 329 6.61 -8.45 5.89
C LEU A 329 6.25 -7.15 5.19
N VAL A 330 5.04 -7.07 4.62
CA VAL A 330 4.52 -5.83 4.03
C VAL A 330 4.06 -4.89 5.12
N LEU A 331 4.65 -3.69 5.18
CA LEU A 331 4.27 -2.62 6.11
C LEU A 331 3.20 -1.69 5.56
N GLU A 332 3.28 -1.39 4.26
CA GLU A 332 2.44 -0.40 3.61
C GLU A 332 2.38 -0.66 2.10
N VAL A 333 1.23 -0.36 1.49
CA VAL A 333 1.03 -0.40 0.04
C VAL A 333 0.56 0.97 -0.41
N ASN A 334 1.35 1.64 -1.23
CA ASN A 334 1.11 3.01 -1.66
C ASN A 334 0.52 3.03 -3.08
N GLY A 335 -0.80 3.24 -3.22
CA GLY A 335 -1.50 3.29 -4.50
C GLY A 335 -1.24 4.57 -5.32
N VAL A 336 -0.74 5.64 -4.70
CA VAL A 336 -0.27 6.86 -5.37
C VAL A 336 1.20 7.05 -5.04
N ALA A 337 2.02 6.08 -5.48
CA ALA A 337 3.41 5.98 -5.08
C ALA A 337 4.27 7.15 -5.62
N ALA A 338 5.13 7.70 -4.76
CA ALA A 338 6.26 8.53 -5.19
C ALA A 338 7.43 7.61 -5.55
N TRP A 339 8.00 7.80 -6.75
CA TRP A 339 9.04 6.92 -7.29
C TRP A 339 10.34 7.66 -7.67
N ARG A 340 10.48 8.95 -7.31
CA ARG A 340 11.71 9.71 -7.58
C ARG A 340 12.97 9.07 -6.97
N GLY A 341 12.88 8.61 -5.72
CA GLY A 341 13.99 7.92 -5.06
C GLY A 341 14.36 6.60 -5.75
N LEU A 342 13.36 5.81 -6.16
CA LEU A 342 13.59 4.58 -6.89
C LEU A 342 14.21 4.85 -8.28
N GLN A 343 13.73 5.87 -9.00
CA GLN A 343 14.30 6.26 -10.28
C GLN A 343 15.76 6.70 -10.20
N SER A 344 16.22 7.20 -9.06
CA SER A 344 17.62 7.61 -8.89
C SER A 344 18.59 6.43 -8.76
N VAL A 345 18.08 5.23 -8.53
CA VAL A 345 18.89 4.01 -8.32
C VAL A 345 18.58 2.90 -9.32
N THR A 346 17.74 3.16 -10.32
CA THR A 346 17.46 2.24 -11.43
C THR A 346 17.56 2.94 -12.78
N GLN A 347 18.03 2.22 -13.79
CA GLN A 347 18.04 2.70 -15.19
C GLN A 347 16.69 2.46 -15.89
N PHE A 348 15.81 1.66 -15.30
CA PHE A 348 14.48 1.39 -15.82
C PHE A 348 13.63 2.67 -15.81
N ASP A 349 13.06 3.06 -16.96
CA ASP A 349 12.21 4.26 -17.04
C ASP A 349 10.81 3.99 -16.50
N ILE A 350 10.62 4.36 -15.23
CA ILE A 350 9.38 4.14 -14.50
C ILE A 350 8.21 4.89 -15.14
N ALA A 351 8.42 6.13 -15.60
CA ALA A 351 7.35 6.91 -16.21
C ALA A 351 6.89 6.29 -17.54
N ALA A 352 7.84 5.80 -18.33
CA ALA A 352 7.54 5.10 -19.57
C ALA A 352 6.69 3.86 -19.29
N ALA A 353 7.12 3.02 -18.37
CA ALA A 353 6.41 1.78 -18.03
C ALA A 353 5.00 2.00 -17.45
N LEU A 354 4.79 3.04 -16.64
CA LEU A 354 3.47 3.41 -16.13
C LEU A 354 2.53 3.86 -17.25
N VAL A 355 3.05 4.61 -18.22
CA VAL A 355 2.28 5.08 -19.38
C VAL A 355 1.97 3.92 -20.31
N ASP A 356 2.92 3.04 -20.58
CA ASP A 356 2.70 1.84 -21.41
C ASP A 356 1.64 0.94 -20.79
N ASP A 357 1.70 0.68 -19.48
CA ASP A 357 0.70 -0.14 -18.79
C ASP A 357 -0.70 0.48 -18.82
N LEU A 358 -0.82 1.81 -18.69
CA LEU A 358 -2.10 2.49 -18.85
C LEU A 358 -2.65 2.32 -20.28
N LEU A 359 -1.82 2.56 -21.30
CA LEU A 359 -2.28 2.57 -22.69
C LEU A 359 -2.51 1.15 -23.21
N ASP A 360 -1.55 0.24 -23.02
CA ASP A 360 -1.55 -1.08 -23.69
C ASP A 360 -2.37 -2.12 -22.91
N ARG A 361 -2.52 -1.96 -21.60
CA ARG A 361 -3.28 -2.91 -20.76
C ARG A 361 -4.59 -2.33 -20.27
N LYS A 362 -4.56 -1.21 -19.55
CA LYS A 362 -5.76 -0.67 -18.86
C LYS A 362 -6.78 -0.12 -19.85
N LEU A 363 -6.34 0.68 -20.81
CA LEU A 363 -7.21 1.29 -21.81
C LEU A 363 -7.77 0.23 -22.78
N VAL A 364 -6.94 -0.73 -23.23
CA VAL A 364 -7.38 -1.83 -24.10
C VAL A 364 -8.38 -2.74 -23.37
N ALA A 365 -8.13 -3.07 -22.09
CA ALA A 365 -9.04 -3.91 -21.30
C ALA A 365 -10.41 -3.25 -21.05
N ALA A 366 -10.46 -1.91 -21.04
CA ALA A 366 -11.72 -1.16 -20.92
C ALA A 366 -12.54 -1.15 -22.21
N GLY A 367 -11.99 -1.72 -23.32
CA GLY A 367 -12.71 -1.85 -24.59
C GLY A 367 -13.01 -0.51 -25.23
N ALA A 368 -12.07 0.38 -25.31
CA ALA A 368 -12.07 1.75 -25.91
C ALA A 368 -13.32 2.25 -26.70
N THR A 369 -14.51 1.85 -26.30
CA THR A 369 -15.77 2.37 -26.82
C THR A 369 -16.29 3.38 -25.80
N PRO A 370 -16.34 4.68 -26.14
CA PRO A 370 -17.05 5.64 -25.30
C PRO A 370 -18.48 5.10 -25.11
N VAL A 371 -18.91 4.96 -23.85
CA VAL A 371 -20.31 4.69 -23.55
C VAL A 371 -21.08 5.92 -24.07
N GLU A 372 -21.79 5.77 -25.21
CA GLU A 372 -22.69 6.82 -25.65
C GLU A 372 -23.69 7.10 -24.51
N PRO A 373 -23.80 8.37 -24.08
CA PRO A 373 -24.73 8.70 -23.01
C PRO A 373 -26.15 8.32 -23.47
N THR A 374 -26.82 7.49 -22.71
CA THR A 374 -28.24 7.21 -22.92
C THR A 374 -28.98 8.55 -22.85
N PRO A 375 -29.72 8.98 -23.90
CA PRO A 375 -30.42 10.24 -23.89
C PRO A 375 -31.42 10.23 -22.74
N LEU A 376 -31.26 11.15 -21.79
CA LEU A 376 -32.18 11.34 -20.69
C LEU A 376 -33.55 11.73 -21.30
N ARG A 377 -34.54 10.85 -21.11
CA ARG A 377 -35.92 11.22 -21.39
C ARG A 377 -36.32 12.29 -20.38
N HIS A 378 -36.37 13.54 -20.81
CA HIS A 378 -36.96 14.60 -20.01
C HIS A 378 -38.41 14.22 -19.73
N ALA A 379 -38.73 13.93 -18.47
CA ALA A 379 -40.10 13.89 -18.02
C ALA A 379 -40.57 15.36 -18.10
N SER A 380 -41.45 15.63 -19.07
CA SER A 380 -42.15 16.91 -19.16
C SER A 380 -42.98 17.05 -17.87
N VAL A 381 -42.69 18.05 -17.07
CA VAL A 381 -43.51 18.50 -15.96
C VAL A 381 -44.60 19.41 -16.50
#